data_2ad6f727748d701ae495839f9f8f698c
#
_entry.id   2ad6f727748d701ae495839f9f8f698c
#
_cell.length_a   1.000
_cell.length_b   1.000
_cell.length_c   1.000
_cell.angle_alpha   90.00
_cell.angle_beta   90.00
_cell.angle_gamma   90.00
#
_symmetry.space_group_name_H-M   'P 1'
#
loop_
_entity.id
_entity.type
_entity.pdbx_description
1 polymer ?
#
loop_
_entity_poly.entity_id
_entity_poly.type
_entity_poly.pdbx_seq_one_letter_code
_entity_poly.pdbx_strand_id
1 'polypeptide(L)'
;MTEQLLDEFDLAALIPGFAAPPAYGNGTVDKASLANAERNARHWHSMVDGPIRIGSDVHLRELCRMFHDTFNPYRPAVLEWPELDSAALQRIISLPIWDIAVQTEGKARLRMAAYAKTVSNTDMRNTLTLNAWEENRHKEILSRMVATYGIPLAREAPYLYPKDAEWAYLVTGYSECIDSFFAFGLFELARRSGLFPAELVDTFEPVMQEECRHILLFANWVAWHRARLSWWRRIRFELKVLAVWVFLGWERIGLARTLDADGNQQEVDNNFTVSGAQAVTDTQISVKEILRLCLQENERRFSGYDQRLLRPTTMPRIVAMALRFMRAPRN
;
A
#
# COMPACT_ATOMS: atom_id res chain seq x y z
N MET A 1 -19.88 -16.97 9.35
CA MET A 1 -18.48 -16.89 8.88
C MET A 1 -17.99 -15.45 8.65
N THR A 2 -18.88 -14.49 8.48
CA THR A 2 -18.56 -13.08 8.24
C THR A 2 -18.02 -12.31 9.46
N GLU A 3 -18.33 -12.74 10.68
CA GLU A 3 -17.88 -12.04 11.91
C GLU A 3 -16.41 -12.27 12.27
N GLN A 4 -15.77 -13.31 11.77
CA GLN A 4 -14.37 -13.62 12.12
C GLN A 4 -13.31 -12.81 11.32
N LEU A 5 -13.71 -12.15 10.25
CA LEU A 5 -12.80 -11.32 9.43
C LEU A 5 -12.65 -9.89 9.94
N LEU A 6 -13.59 -9.41 10.73
CA LEU A 6 -13.56 -8.10 11.40
C LEU A 6 -12.98 -8.29 12.82
N ASP A 7 -11.68 -8.52 12.86
CA ASP A 7 -10.93 -8.50 14.10
C ASP A 7 -11.04 -7.12 14.75
N GLU A 8 -11.40 -7.04 16.04
CA GLU A 8 -11.50 -5.77 16.77
C GLU A 8 -10.11 -5.14 16.91
N PHE A 9 -9.73 -4.35 15.92
CA PHE A 9 -8.52 -3.54 15.96
C PHE A 9 -8.83 -2.20 16.61
N ASP A 10 -8.59 -2.10 17.91
CA ASP A 10 -8.83 -0.87 18.67
C ASP A 10 -7.55 -0.02 18.75
N LEU A 11 -7.44 0.93 17.83
CA LEU A 11 -6.35 1.89 17.82
C LEU A 11 -6.36 2.82 19.03
N ALA A 12 -7.52 3.13 19.60
CA ALA A 12 -7.61 3.99 20.80
C ALA A 12 -7.03 3.28 22.02
N ALA A 13 -7.22 1.96 22.12
CA ALA A 13 -6.57 1.15 23.15
C ALA A 13 -5.05 1.04 22.94
N LEU A 14 -4.58 0.96 21.69
CA LEU A 14 -3.17 0.88 21.36
C LEU A 14 -2.45 2.22 21.52
N ILE A 15 -3.09 3.32 21.15
CA ILE A 15 -2.52 4.68 21.15
C ILE A 15 -3.48 5.62 21.89
N PRO A 16 -3.26 5.81 23.20
CA PRO A 16 -4.09 6.71 24.00
C PRO A 16 -4.14 8.12 23.40
N GLY A 17 -5.36 8.67 23.32
CA GLY A 17 -5.62 10.01 22.77
C GLY A 17 -5.85 10.04 21.25
N PHE A 18 -5.79 8.89 20.57
CA PHE A 18 -6.23 8.82 19.18
C PHE A 18 -7.75 9.01 19.08
N ALA A 19 -8.17 9.94 18.23
CA ALA A 19 -9.56 10.09 17.81
C ALA A 19 -9.67 9.70 16.34
N ALA A 20 -10.55 8.77 16.05
CA ALA A 20 -10.83 8.39 14.67
C ALA A 20 -11.30 9.62 13.87
N PRO A 21 -10.91 9.75 12.60
CA PRO A 21 -11.33 10.86 11.77
C PRO A 21 -12.86 11.00 11.70
N PRO A 22 -13.40 12.23 11.70
CA PRO A 22 -14.85 12.49 11.74
C PRO A 22 -15.67 11.79 10.64
N ALA A 23 -15.05 11.53 9.50
CA ALA A 23 -15.66 10.80 8.38
C ALA A 23 -16.20 9.41 8.76
N TYR A 24 -15.73 8.87 9.84
CA TYR A 24 -16.14 7.58 10.40
C TYR A 24 -17.14 7.71 11.54
N GLY A 25 -17.56 8.90 11.88
CA GLY A 25 -18.72 9.12 12.72
C GLY A 25 -20.02 8.59 12.06
N ASN A 26 -21.15 8.60 12.75
CA ASN A 26 -22.43 8.08 12.25
C ASN A 26 -23.09 8.95 11.18
N GLY A 27 -22.43 10.01 10.68
CA GLY A 27 -22.95 10.92 9.66
C GLY A 27 -22.74 10.39 8.23
N THR A 28 -23.66 10.73 7.35
CA THR A 28 -23.47 10.58 5.90
C THR A 28 -22.60 11.71 5.39
N VAL A 29 -21.54 11.38 4.65
CA VAL A 29 -20.77 12.38 3.91
C VAL A 29 -21.46 12.60 2.55
N ASP A 30 -21.73 13.84 2.18
CA ASP A 30 -22.36 14.12 0.90
C ASP A 30 -21.42 13.83 -0.29
N LYS A 31 -22.00 13.53 -1.46
CA LYS A 31 -21.24 13.17 -2.66
C LYS A 31 -20.26 14.25 -3.13
N ALA A 32 -20.57 15.52 -2.92
CA ALA A 32 -19.71 16.63 -3.32
C ALA A 32 -18.47 16.70 -2.41
N SER A 33 -18.65 16.50 -1.12
CA SER A 33 -17.54 16.41 -0.14
C SER A 33 -16.63 15.23 -0.44
N LEU A 34 -17.18 14.05 -0.76
CA LEU A 34 -16.40 12.88 -1.16
C LEU A 34 -15.59 13.14 -2.43
N ALA A 35 -16.23 13.69 -3.47
CA ALA A 35 -15.55 14.01 -4.73
C ALA A 35 -14.47 15.10 -4.55
N ASN A 36 -14.67 16.04 -3.62
CA ASN A 36 -13.65 17.03 -3.29
C ASN A 36 -12.47 16.42 -2.55
N ALA A 37 -12.74 15.56 -1.56
CA ALA A 37 -11.71 14.85 -0.83
C ALA A 37 -10.87 13.93 -1.75
N GLU A 38 -11.50 13.25 -2.70
CA GLU A 38 -10.81 12.45 -3.70
C GLU A 38 -9.88 13.30 -4.58
N ARG A 39 -10.32 14.47 -5.02
CA ARG A 39 -9.46 15.41 -5.75
C ARG A 39 -8.28 15.87 -4.89
N ASN A 40 -8.54 16.23 -3.64
CA ASN A 40 -7.49 16.67 -2.70
C ASN A 40 -6.49 15.56 -2.38
N ALA A 41 -6.96 14.31 -2.26
CA ALA A 41 -6.09 13.17 -2.04
C ALA A 41 -5.03 12.97 -3.14
N ARG A 42 -5.28 13.49 -4.34
CA ARG A 42 -4.39 13.35 -5.51
C ARG A 42 -3.44 14.54 -5.73
N HIS A 43 -3.70 15.66 -5.06
CA HIS A 43 -2.97 16.91 -5.31
C HIS A 43 -2.63 17.59 -3.99
N TRP A 44 -1.36 17.84 -3.79
CA TRP A 44 -0.91 18.60 -2.63
C TRP A 44 0.38 19.35 -2.92
N HIS A 45 0.38 20.63 -2.55
CA HIS A 45 1.57 21.49 -2.61
C HIS A 45 1.76 22.23 -1.30
N SER A 46 2.97 22.23 -0.80
CA SER A 46 3.33 23.00 0.38
C SER A 46 3.21 24.50 0.12
N MET A 47 2.61 25.20 1.08
CA MET A 47 2.52 26.67 1.07
C MET A 47 3.82 27.35 1.53
N VAL A 48 4.83 26.58 1.91
CA VAL A 48 6.13 27.11 2.32
C VAL A 48 6.93 27.54 1.10
N ASP A 49 7.40 28.79 1.13
CA ASP A 49 8.27 29.33 0.08
C ASP A 49 9.68 28.73 0.12
N GLY A 50 10.29 28.55 -1.05
CA GLY A 50 11.65 28.08 -1.19
C GLY A 50 11.86 26.58 -0.95
N PRO A 51 13.11 26.12 -0.83
CA PRO A 51 13.44 24.70 -0.72
C PRO A 51 13.07 24.13 0.66
N ILE A 52 12.51 22.92 0.68
CA ILE A 52 12.29 22.15 1.89
C ILE A 52 13.55 21.34 2.18
N ARG A 53 14.34 21.79 3.18
CA ARG A 53 15.56 21.08 3.57
C ARG A 53 15.22 19.75 4.25
N ILE A 54 15.66 18.65 3.66
CA ILE A 54 15.47 17.30 4.22
C ILE A 54 16.07 17.21 5.63
N GLY A 55 15.32 16.63 6.56
CA GLY A 55 15.69 16.48 7.96
C GLY A 55 15.39 17.70 8.84
N SER A 56 14.92 18.81 8.27
CA SER A 56 14.49 19.97 9.04
C SER A 56 13.12 19.77 9.70
N ASP A 57 12.78 20.65 10.65
CA ASP A 57 11.45 20.68 11.24
C ASP A 57 10.37 21.14 10.24
N VAL A 58 10.76 21.94 9.25
CA VAL A 58 9.89 22.30 8.11
C VAL A 58 9.55 21.06 7.30
N HIS A 59 10.57 20.23 6.96
CA HIS A 59 10.34 18.98 6.24
C HIS A 59 9.35 18.07 6.98
N LEU A 60 9.52 17.91 8.31
CA LEU A 60 8.61 17.12 9.13
C LEU A 60 7.18 17.68 9.10
N ARG A 61 7.01 18.98 9.34
CA ARG A 61 5.69 19.61 9.34
C ARG A 61 4.98 19.46 8.00
N GLU A 62 5.69 19.73 6.91
CA GLU A 62 5.08 19.66 5.56
C GLU A 62 4.76 18.21 5.18
N LEU A 63 5.56 17.24 5.60
CA LEU A 63 5.26 15.83 5.45
C LEU A 63 3.96 15.43 6.19
N CYS A 64 3.85 15.81 7.46
CA CYS A 64 2.65 15.55 8.26
C CYS A 64 1.42 16.28 7.67
N ARG A 65 1.57 17.54 7.27
CA ARG A 65 0.50 18.31 6.62
C ARG A 65 0.04 17.64 5.33
N MET A 66 0.98 17.26 4.45
CA MET A 66 0.64 16.52 3.23
C MET A 66 -0.27 15.34 3.55
N PHE A 67 0.10 14.53 4.53
CA PHE A 67 -0.65 13.32 4.87
C PHE A 67 -2.05 13.62 5.41
N HIS A 68 -2.20 14.62 6.28
CA HIS A 68 -3.49 15.03 6.83
C HIS A 68 -4.36 15.79 5.82
N ASP A 69 -3.80 16.72 5.05
CA ASP A 69 -4.52 17.55 4.10
C ASP A 69 -5.07 16.73 2.91
N THR A 70 -4.43 15.59 2.61
CA THR A 70 -4.84 14.67 1.53
C THR A 70 -5.66 13.48 2.02
N PHE A 71 -6.09 13.49 3.28
CA PHE A 71 -6.95 12.46 3.83
C PHE A 71 -8.27 12.36 3.05
N ASN A 72 -8.63 11.14 2.66
CA ASN A 72 -9.89 10.87 1.97
C ASN A 72 -10.91 10.27 2.97
N PRO A 73 -12.04 10.93 3.24
CA PRO A 73 -13.00 10.53 4.27
C PRO A 73 -14.00 9.44 3.83
N TYR A 74 -13.74 8.67 2.78
CA TYR A 74 -14.63 7.59 2.36
C TYR A 74 -14.72 6.47 3.42
N ARG A 75 -15.81 5.72 3.40
CA ARG A 75 -16.06 4.59 4.30
C ARG A 75 -16.18 3.28 3.53
N PRO A 76 -15.60 2.18 4.03
CA PRO A 76 -15.82 0.88 3.44
C PRO A 76 -17.31 0.48 3.40
N ALA A 77 -18.08 0.88 4.41
CA ALA A 77 -19.50 0.53 4.52
C ALA A 77 -20.39 1.15 3.45
N VAL A 78 -19.96 2.24 2.81
CA VAL A 78 -20.74 2.94 1.75
C VAL A 78 -20.29 2.55 0.34
N LEU A 79 -19.29 1.68 0.21
CA LEU A 79 -18.89 1.16 -1.08
C LEU A 79 -19.94 0.15 -1.56
N GLU A 80 -20.52 0.44 -2.72
CA GLU A 80 -21.43 -0.48 -3.40
C GLU A 80 -20.60 -1.44 -4.28
N TRP A 81 -20.73 -2.72 -4.00
CA TRP A 81 -20.06 -3.74 -4.79
C TRP A 81 -20.92 -4.10 -6.00
N PRO A 82 -20.42 -3.95 -7.24
CA PRO A 82 -21.20 -4.23 -8.43
C PRO A 82 -21.58 -5.72 -8.54
N GLU A 83 -22.71 -5.99 -9.15
CA GLU A 83 -23.05 -7.36 -9.56
C GLU A 83 -22.10 -7.80 -10.66
N LEU A 84 -21.51 -8.99 -10.49
CA LEU A 84 -20.58 -9.59 -11.45
C LEU A 84 -21.31 -10.66 -12.27
N ASP A 85 -21.04 -10.69 -13.56
CA ASP A 85 -21.41 -11.87 -14.35
C ASP A 85 -20.61 -13.10 -13.91
N SER A 86 -21.05 -14.28 -14.34
CA SER A 86 -20.43 -15.54 -13.92
C SER A 86 -18.95 -15.64 -14.31
N ALA A 87 -18.53 -15.03 -15.43
CA ALA A 87 -17.16 -15.09 -15.90
C ALA A 87 -16.26 -14.15 -15.09
N ALA A 88 -16.70 -12.92 -14.78
CA ALA A 88 -16.00 -11.99 -13.92
C ALA A 88 -15.90 -12.53 -12.47
N LEU A 89 -16.99 -13.13 -11.96
CA LEU A 89 -17.01 -13.74 -10.64
C LEU A 89 -16.00 -14.89 -10.53
N GLN A 90 -15.97 -15.79 -11.51
CA GLN A 90 -15.00 -16.89 -11.53
C GLN A 90 -13.56 -16.37 -11.61
N ARG A 91 -13.30 -15.33 -12.40
CA ARG A 91 -11.98 -14.72 -12.46
C ARG A 91 -11.56 -14.17 -11.10
N ILE A 92 -12.41 -13.39 -10.44
CA ILE A 92 -12.05 -12.78 -9.15
C ILE A 92 -11.82 -13.85 -8.08
N ILE A 93 -12.65 -14.90 -8.03
CA ILE A 93 -12.49 -16.00 -7.07
C ILE A 93 -11.19 -16.77 -7.33
N SER A 94 -10.79 -16.95 -8.58
CA SER A 94 -9.59 -17.70 -8.94
C SER A 94 -8.27 -16.95 -8.75
N LEU A 95 -8.30 -15.65 -8.42
CA LEU A 95 -7.08 -14.90 -8.13
C LEU A 95 -6.45 -15.40 -6.81
N PRO A 96 -5.20 -15.90 -6.83
CA PRO A 96 -4.56 -16.47 -5.64
C PRO A 96 -3.91 -15.36 -4.76
N ILE A 97 -4.60 -14.25 -4.57
CA ILE A 97 -4.04 -13.05 -3.92
C ILE A 97 -4.76 -12.64 -2.65
N TRP A 98 -5.97 -13.14 -2.41
CA TRP A 98 -6.86 -12.58 -1.40
C TRP A 98 -6.42 -12.86 0.03
N ASP A 99 -5.92 -14.07 0.29
CA ASP A 99 -5.35 -14.43 1.60
C ASP A 99 -4.19 -13.52 1.96
N ILE A 100 -3.30 -13.31 1.00
CA ILE A 100 -2.11 -12.46 1.18
C ILE A 100 -2.53 -11.02 1.37
N ALA A 101 -3.42 -10.49 0.53
CA ALA A 101 -3.87 -9.12 0.61
C ALA A 101 -4.47 -8.80 1.98
N VAL A 102 -5.47 -9.59 2.42
CA VAL A 102 -6.12 -9.38 3.72
C VAL A 102 -5.15 -9.51 4.89
N GLN A 103 -4.24 -10.50 4.86
CA GLN A 103 -3.24 -10.69 5.93
C GLN A 103 -2.17 -9.61 5.94
N THR A 104 -1.78 -9.08 4.78
CA THR A 104 -0.79 -8.01 4.68
C THR A 104 -1.30 -6.74 5.34
N GLU A 105 -2.53 -6.32 5.03
CA GLU A 105 -3.17 -5.17 5.67
C GLU A 105 -3.33 -5.37 7.18
N GLY A 106 -3.74 -6.58 7.60
CA GLY A 106 -3.83 -6.94 9.01
C GLY A 106 -2.50 -6.84 9.76
N LYS A 107 -1.39 -7.18 9.11
CA LYS A 107 -0.04 -7.02 9.67
C LYS A 107 0.43 -5.56 9.62
N ALA A 108 0.16 -4.85 8.51
CA ALA A 108 0.58 -3.46 8.31
C ALA A 108 -0.02 -2.55 9.38
N ARG A 109 -1.35 -2.57 9.59
CA ARG A 109 -2.02 -1.77 10.63
C ARG A 109 -1.37 -1.94 12.01
N LEU A 110 -1.05 -3.18 12.42
CA LEU A 110 -0.46 -3.45 13.73
C LEU A 110 0.99 -2.98 13.83
N ARG A 111 1.78 -3.16 12.77
CA ARG A 111 3.17 -2.72 12.71
C ARG A 111 3.29 -1.20 12.70
N MET A 112 2.41 -0.52 11.97
CA MET A 112 2.33 0.95 11.94
C MET A 112 1.93 1.50 13.32
N ALA A 113 0.90 0.95 13.95
CA ALA A 113 0.47 1.33 15.31
C ALA A 113 1.57 1.09 16.35
N ALA A 114 2.26 -0.06 16.28
CA ALA A 114 3.35 -0.38 17.17
C ALA A 114 4.50 0.63 17.07
N TYR A 115 4.84 1.04 15.83
CA TYR A 115 5.88 2.05 15.64
C TYR A 115 5.41 3.45 16.08
N ALA A 116 4.21 3.86 15.72
CA ALA A 116 3.63 5.14 16.16
C ALA A 116 3.72 5.34 17.67
N LYS A 117 3.48 4.28 18.44
CA LYS A 117 3.58 4.30 19.90
C LYS A 117 5.00 4.63 20.42
N THR A 118 6.04 4.35 19.66
CA THR A 118 7.43 4.64 20.05
C THR A 118 7.87 6.06 19.72
N VAL A 119 7.10 6.79 18.90
CA VAL A 119 7.48 8.11 18.38
C VAL A 119 7.11 9.21 19.39
N SER A 120 8.11 9.99 19.81
CA SER A 120 7.92 11.08 20.78
C SER A 120 7.34 12.37 20.16
N ASN A 121 7.64 12.65 18.89
CA ASN A 121 7.07 13.80 18.21
C ASN A 121 5.58 13.59 17.94
N THR A 122 4.74 14.50 18.44
CA THR A 122 3.28 14.37 18.41
C THR A 122 2.72 14.39 17.00
N ASP A 123 3.21 15.28 16.14
CA ASP A 123 2.71 15.40 14.77
C ASP A 123 2.99 14.13 13.98
N MET A 124 4.24 13.63 14.07
CA MET A 124 4.62 12.39 13.41
C MET A 124 3.87 11.19 13.99
N ARG A 125 3.70 11.11 15.31
CA ARG A 125 2.92 10.04 15.94
C ARG A 125 1.48 10.02 15.44
N ASN A 126 0.82 11.17 15.39
CA ASN A 126 -0.55 11.29 14.89
C ASN A 126 -0.64 10.90 13.42
N THR A 127 0.33 11.31 12.60
CA THR A 127 0.40 10.94 11.19
C THR A 127 0.56 9.43 11.00
N LEU A 128 1.46 8.79 11.75
CA LEU A 128 1.65 7.34 11.69
C LEU A 128 0.43 6.58 12.24
N THR A 129 -0.26 7.15 13.21
CA THR A 129 -1.50 6.56 13.74
C THR A 129 -2.62 6.63 12.70
N LEU A 130 -2.72 7.74 11.98
CA LEU A 130 -3.66 7.87 10.87
C LEU A 130 -3.33 6.88 9.74
N ASN A 131 -2.04 6.68 9.44
CA ASN A 131 -1.61 5.64 8.49
C ASN A 131 -2.06 4.24 8.96
N ALA A 132 -1.80 3.86 10.21
CA ALA A 132 -2.26 2.58 10.76
C ALA A 132 -3.78 2.41 10.69
N TRP A 133 -4.52 3.50 10.80
CA TRP A 133 -5.96 3.50 10.69
C TRP A 133 -6.42 3.32 9.22
N GLU A 134 -5.73 3.90 8.26
CA GLU A 134 -5.98 3.68 6.82
C GLU A 134 -5.70 2.22 6.44
N GLU A 135 -4.62 1.60 6.94
CA GLU A 135 -4.35 0.17 6.75
C GLU A 135 -5.48 -0.73 7.30
N ASN A 136 -6.04 -0.36 8.45
CA ASN A 136 -7.22 -1.06 8.97
C ASN A 136 -8.43 -0.92 8.05
N ARG A 137 -8.62 0.25 7.44
CA ARG A 137 -9.65 0.51 6.45
C ARG A 137 -9.46 -0.34 5.18
N HIS A 138 -8.23 -0.48 4.70
CA HIS A 138 -7.90 -1.35 3.57
C HIS A 138 -8.27 -2.80 3.86
N LYS A 139 -7.91 -3.30 5.04
CA LYS A 139 -8.33 -4.64 5.48
C LYS A 139 -9.86 -4.78 5.48
N GLU A 140 -10.59 -3.79 5.99
CA GLU A 140 -12.05 -3.81 6.00
C GLU A 140 -12.63 -3.86 4.59
N ILE A 141 -12.11 -3.06 3.64
CA ILE A 141 -12.55 -3.05 2.25
C ILE A 141 -12.35 -4.43 1.61
N LEU A 142 -11.15 -4.99 1.74
CA LEU A 142 -10.85 -6.32 1.20
C LEU A 142 -11.73 -7.40 1.82
N SER A 143 -11.92 -7.39 3.14
CA SER A 143 -12.78 -8.35 3.85
C SER A 143 -14.24 -8.26 3.38
N ARG A 144 -14.76 -7.05 3.16
CA ARG A 144 -16.12 -6.84 2.63
C ARG A 144 -16.27 -7.36 1.22
N MET A 145 -15.29 -7.09 0.34
CA MET A 145 -15.30 -7.60 -1.02
C MET A 145 -15.28 -9.14 -1.04
N VAL A 146 -14.38 -9.75 -0.29
CA VAL A 146 -14.26 -11.20 -0.15
C VAL A 146 -15.57 -11.81 0.31
N ALA A 147 -16.22 -11.20 1.32
CA ALA A 147 -17.51 -11.66 1.82
C ALA A 147 -18.63 -11.50 0.77
N THR A 148 -18.65 -10.38 0.05
CA THR A 148 -19.68 -10.09 -0.97
C THR A 148 -19.64 -11.10 -2.13
N TYR A 149 -18.43 -11.44 -2.59
CA TYR A 149 -18.27 -12.35 -3.72
C TYR A 149 -18.07 -13.82 -3.32
N GLY A 150 -18.15 -14.12 -2.03
CA GLY A 150 -18.02 -15.50 -1.53
C GLY A 150 -16.64 -16.11 -1.79
N ILE A 151 -15.57 -15.28 -1.81
CA ILE A 151 -14.20 -15.73 -2.03
C ILE A 151 -13.74 -16.55 -0.82
N PRO A 152 -13.30 -17.79 -0.99
CA PRO A 152 -12.82 -18.60 0.12
C PRO A 152 -11.46 -18.07 0.59
N LEU A 153 -11.31 -17.86 1.89
CA LEU A 153 -10.04 -17.54 2.51
C LEU A 153 -9.63 -18.63 3.50
N ALA A 154 -8.32 -18.84 3.63
CA ALA A 154 -7.76 -19.60 4.72
C ALA A 154 -8.00 -18.88 6.06
N ARG A 155 -8.01 -19.63 7.15
CA ARG A 155 -8.14 -19.05 8.49
C ARG A 155 -6.92 -18.19 8.79
N GLU A 156 -7.13 -16.93 9.11
CA GLU A 156 -6.05 -16.04 9.53
C GLU A 156 -5.40 -16.53 10.83
N ALA A 157 -4.07 -16.55 10.84
CA ALA A 157 -3.34 -16.73 12.09
C ALA A 157 -3.44 -15.47 12.95
N PRO A 158 -3.39 -15.59 14.30
CA PRO A 158 -3.37 -14.42 15.17
C PRO A 158 -2.20 -13.50 14.84
N TYR A 159 -2.48 -12.20 14.73
CA TYR A 159 -1.44 -11.20 14.50
C TYR A 159 -0.63 -10.98 15.78
N LEU A 160 0.69 -11.09 15.68
CA LEU A 160 1.59 -10.88 16.80
C LEU A 160 2.12 -9.45 16.83
N TYR A 161 2.08 -8.85 18.01
CA TYR A 161 2.68 -7.54 18.24
C TYR A 161 4.20 -7.61 18.01
N PRO A 162 4.78 -6.71 17.19
CA PRO A 162 6.19 -6.80 16.80
C PRO A 162 7.12 -6.53 18.00
N LYS A 163 8.16 -7.35 18.18
CA LYS A 163 9.17 -7.17 19.22
C LYS A 163 10.09 -5.97 18.95
N ASP A 164 10.44 -5.73 17.69
CA ASP A 164 11.17 -4.53 17.21
C ASP A 164 10.24 -3.74 16.28
N ALA A 165 9.60 -2.71 16.85
CA ALA A 165 8.64 -1.89 16.14
C ALA A 165 9.28 -1.12 14.97
N GLU A 166 10.53 -0.66 15.11
CA GLU A 166 11.24 0.04 14.02
C GLU A 166 11.57 -0.93 12.86
N TRP A 167 12.02 -2.14 13.18
CA TRP A 167 12.23 -3.17 12.17
C TRP A 167 10.93 -3.47 11.42
N ALA A 168 9.86 -3.70 12.15
CA ALA A 168 8.56 -4.03 11.57
C ALA A 168 8.03 -2.91 10.66
N TYR A 169 8.20 -1.64 11.08
CA TYR A 169 7.84 -0.48 10.29
C TYR A 169 8.68 -0.36 9.02
N LEU A 170 10.01 -0.58 9.11
CA LEU A 170 10.89 -0.57 7.94
C LEU A 170 10.55 -1.70 6.96
N VAL A 171 10.29 -2.91 7.45
CA VAL A 171 9.87 -4.05 6.59
C VAL A 171 8.58 -3.70 5.86
N THR A 172 7.56 -3.21 6.57
CA THR A 172 6.28 -2.86 5.97
C THR A 172 6.44 -1.74 4.94
N GLY A 173 7.05 -0.61 5.28
CA GLY A 173 7.15 0.52 4.36
C GLY A 173 8.03 0.25 3.13
N TYR A 174 9.11 -0.55 3.25
CA TYR A 174 9.86 -0.97 2.07
C TYR A 174 9.10 -2.01 1.24
N SER A 175 8.34 -2.91 1.87
CA SER A 175 7.45 -3.85 1.17
C SER A 175 6.41 -3.09 0.36
N GLU A 176 5.71 -2.13 0.99
CA GLU A 176 4.74 -1.27 0.31
C GLU A 176 5.36 -0.51 -0.88
N CYS A 177 6.56 0.04 -0.73
CA CYS A 177 7.27 0.69 -1.85
C CYS A 177 7.52 -0.25 -3.03
N ILE A 178 7.66 -1.56 -2.81
CA ILE A 178 7.81 -2.55 -3.87
C ILE A 178 6.43 -2.96 -4.41
N ASP A 179 5.55 -3.36 -3.51
CA ASP A 179 4.28 -4.02 -3.85
C ASP A 179 3.30 -3.02 -4.49
N SER A 180 3.19 -1.81 -3.95
CA SER A 180 2.34 -0.76 -4.53
C SER A 180 2.85 -0.29 -5.91
N PHE A 181 4.17 -0.26 -6.13
CA PHE A 181 4.71 0.05 -7.47
C PHE A 181 4.17 -0.92 -8.53
N PHE A 182 4.10 -2.21 -8.22
CA PHE A 182 3.53 -3.20 -9.13
C PHE A 182 2.00 -3.16 -9.13
N ALA A 183 1.38 -2.98 -7.98
CA ALA A 183 -0.08 -2.87 -7.86
C ALA A 183 -0.64 -1.75 -8.74
N PHE A 184 0.00 -0.59 -8.79
CA PHE A 184 -0.42 0.52 -9.67
C PHE A 184 -0.52 0.11 -11.13
N GLY A 185 0.47 -0.62 -11.64
CA GLY A 185 0.46 -1.12 -13.02
C GLY A 185 -0.59 -2.21 -13.24
N LEU A 186 -0.76 -3.12 -12.28
CA LEU A 186 -1.76 -4.19 -12.36
C LEU A 186 -3.20 -3.67 -12.30
N PHE A 187 -3.48 -2.68 -11.48
CA PHE A 187 -4.78 -2.02 -11.45
C PHE A 187 -5.12 -1.34 -12.79
N GLU A 188 -4.17 -0.64 -13.36
CA GLU A 188 -4.36 -0.04 -14.68
C GLU A 188 -4.52 -1.11 -15.77
N LEU A 189 -3.80 -2.22 -15.66
CA LEU A 189 -3.96 -3.35 -16.56
C LEU A 189 -5.37 -3.97 -16.42
N ALA A 190 -5.84 -4.19 -15.20
CA ALA A 190 -7.19 -4.69 -14.94
C ALA A 190 -8.25 -3.77 -15.55
N ARG A 191 -8.09 -2.45 -15.39
CA ARG A 191 -8.98 -1.45 -15.94
C ARG A 191 -9.00 -1.45 -17.48
N ARG A 192 -7.83 -1.60 -18.13
CA ARG A 192 -7.71 -1.63 -19.60
C ARG A 192 -8.18 -2.93 -20.22
N SER A 193 -8.08 -4.03 -19.49
CA SER A 193 -8.40 -5.37 -20.00
C SER A 193 -9.89 -5.56 -20.30
N GLY A 194 -10.78 -4.81 -19.63
CA GLY A 194 -12.22 -5.03 -19.68
C GLY A 194 -12.68 -6.38 -19.10
N LEU A 195 -11.77 -7.11 -18.42
CA LEU A 195 -12.08 -8.40 -17.80
C LEU A 195 -12.88 -8.27 -16.51
N PHE A 196 -12.85 -7.09 -15.92
CA PHE A 196 -13.65 -6.73 -14.74
C PHE A 196 -14.49 -5.51 -15.06
N PRO A 197 -15.69 -5.38 -14.46
CA PRO A 197 -16.47 -4.15 -14.54
C PRO A 197 -15.65 -2.95 -14.07
N ALA A 198 -15.77 -1.83 -14.75
CA ALA A 198 -15.04 -0.60 -14.39
C ALA A 198 -15.37 -0.17 -12.95
N GLU A 199 -16.63 -0.31 -12.55
CA GLU A 199 -17.12 0.01 -11.21
C GLU A 199 -16.39 -0.77 -10.11
N LEU A 200 -16.05 -2.05 -10.37
CA LEU A 200 -15.29 -2.86 -9.42
C LEU A 200 -13.85 -2.34 -9.27
N VAL A 201 -13.21 -2.03 -10.39
CA VAL A 201 -11.83 -1.50 -10.38
C VAL A 201 -11.80 -0.11 -9.72
N ASP A 202 -12.75 0.74 -10.05
CA ASP A 202 -12.83 2.10 -9.52
C ASP A 202 -13.10 2.13 -8.01
N THR A 203 -13.74 1.09 -7.45
CA THR A 203 -13.95 0.95 -5.99
C THR A 203 -12.62 0.90 -5.22
N PHE A 204 -11.56 0.38 -5.84
CA PHE A 204 -10.22 0.32 -5.22
C PHE A 204 -9.35 1.53 -5.51
N GLU A 205 -9.77 2.45 -6.36
CA GLU A 205 -8.94 3.62 -6.72
C GLU A 205 -8.59 4.51 -5.52
N PRO A 206 -9.49 4.73 -4.52
CA PRO A 206 -9.12 5.41 -3.28
C PRO A 206 -8.01 4.70 -2.51
N VAL A 207 -8.06 3.36 -2.41
CA VAL A 207 -7.02 2.55 -1.76
C VAL A 207 -5.68 2.74 -2.47
N MET A 208 -5.65 2.63 -3.79
CA MET A 208 -4.42 2.84 -4.57
C MET A 208 -3.83 4.24 -4.40
N GLN A 209 -4.67 5.25 -4.19
CA GLN A 209 -4.20 6.62 -3.92
C GLN A 209 -3.69 6.77 -2.49
N GLU A 210 -4.25 6.05 -1.52
CA GLU A 210 -3.74 5.99 -0.15
C GLU A 210 -2.39 5.29 -0.09
N GLU A 211 -2.23 4.17 -0.79
CA GLU A 211 -0.94 3.52 -0.94
C GLU A 211 0.15 4.48 -1.47
N CYS A 212 -0.21 5.31 -2.44
CA CYS A 212 0.70 6.35 -2.93
C CYS A 212 1.12 7.32 -1.82
N ARG A 213 0.20 7.71 -0.93
CA ARG A 213 0.46 8.60 0.21
C ARG A 213 1.30 7.90 1.29
N HIS A 214 1.04 6.62 1.57
CA HIS A 214 1.76 5.80 2.54
C HIS A 214 3.24 5.70 2.16
N ILE A 215 3.54 5.33 0.92
CA ILE A 215 4.93 5.21 0.47
C ILE A 215 5.62 6.58 0.33
N LEU A 216 4.88 7.66 0.06
CA LEU A 216 5.42 9.02 0.08
C LEU A 216 5.76 9.46 1.52
N LEU A 217 4.86 9.19 2.48
CA LEU A 217 5.12 9.38 3.92
C LEU A 217 6.36 8.62 4.35
N PHE A 218 6.43 7.33 4.05
CA PHE A 218 7.53 6.47 4.43
C PHE A 218 8.88 6.94 3.86
N ALA A 219 8.96 7.27 2.57
CA ALA A 219 10.19 7.73 1.93
C ALA A 219 10.74 9.02 2.58
N ASN A 220 9.86 9.97 2.89
CA ASN A 220 10.24 11.22 3.55
C ASN A 220 10.57 11.02 5.03
N TRP A 221 9.83 10.16 5.73
CA TRP A 221 10.14 9.79 7.10
C TRP A 221 11.52 9.15 7.21
N VAL A 222 11.87 8.18 6.36
CA VAL A 222 13.20 7.55 6.33
C VAL A 222 14.29 8.61 6.18
N ALA A 223 14.12 9.53 5.25
CA ALA A 223 15.10 10.59 4.99
C ALA A 223 15.21 11.58 6.16
N TRP A 224 14.07 11.98 6.75
CA TRP A 224 14.02 12.84 7.92
C TRP A 224 14.66 12.18 9.14
N HIS A 225 14.27 10.94 9.43
CA HIS A 225 14.80 10.17 10.56
C HIS A 225 16.31 9.99 10.44
N ARG A 226 16.79 9.54 9.28
CA ARG A 226 18.21 9.37 8.96
C ARG A 226 19.01 10.65 9.17
N ALA A 227 18.49 11.81 8.77
CA ALA A 227 19.18 13.08 8.89
C ALA A 227 19.32 13.55 10.34
N ARG A 228 18.47 13.10 11.26
CA ARG A 228 18.49 13.47 12.69
C ARG A 228 19.25 12.51 13.59
N LEU A 229 19.68 11.39 13.07
CA LEU A 229 20.47 10.43 13.83
C LEU A 229 21.90 10.91 14.03
N SER A 230 22.45 10.70 15.23
CA SER A 230 23.89 10.81 15.46
C SER A 230 24.65 9.79 14.61
N TRP A 231 25.92 10.04 14.32
CA TRP A 231 26.72 9.21 13.42
C TRP A 231 26.65 7.70 13.74
N TRP A 232 26.84 7.31 15.00
CA TRP A 232 26.74 5.90 15.41
C TRP A 232 25.34 5.29 15.25
N ARG A 233 24.28 6.06 15.58
CA ARG A 233 22.91 5.63 15.39
C ARG A 233 22.58 5.50 13.92
N ARG A 234 23.12 6.40 13.09
CA ARG A 234 22.95 6.33 11.65
C ARG A 234 23.57 5.07 11.05
N ILE A 235 24.78 4.67 11.45
CA ILE A 235 25.40 3.41 11.00
C ILE A 235 24.50 2.22 11.35
N ARG A 236 24.03 2.15 12.59
CA ARG A 236 23.10 1.08 13.00
C ARG A 236 21.82 1.06 12.19
N PHE A 237 21.27 2.22 11.90
CA PHE A 237 20.07 2.36 11.08
C PHE A 237 20.32 1.89 9.64
N GLU A 238 21.44 2.27 9.01
CA GLU A 238 21.79 1.80 7.66
C GLU A 238 22.00 0.29 7.60
N LEU A 239 22.62 -0.29 8.62
CA LEU A 239 22.76 -1.75 8.72
C LEU A 239 21.39 -2.43 8.89
N LYS A 240 20.48 -1.84 9.67
CA LYS A 240 19.11 -2.32 9.80
C LYS A 240 18.36 -2.24 8.46
N VAL A 241 18.48 -1.13 7.74
CA VAL A 241 17.88 -0.95 6.40
C VAL A 241 18.43 -1.99 5.41
N LEU A 242 19.76 -2.21 5.42
CA LEU A 242 20.36 -3.25 4.58
C LEU A 242 19.82 -4.64 4.92
N ALA A 243 19.72 -4.97 6.21
CA ALA A 243 19.16 -6.25 6.65
C ALA A 243 17.69 -6.42 6.24
N VAL A 244 16.88 -5.33 6.28
CA VAL A 244 15.51 -5.34 5.77
C VAL A 244 15.48 -5.65 4.27
N TRP A 245 16.34 -5.01 3.47
CA TRP A 245 16.40 -5.28 2.03
C TRP A 245 16.83 -6.74 1.73
N VAL A 246 17.79 -7.27 2.48
CA VAL A 246 18.20 -8.69 2.36
C VAL A 246 17.04 -9.61 2.74
N PHE A 247 16.32 -9.30 3.83
CA PHE A 247 15.15 -10.06 4.26
C PHE A 247 14.05 -10.05 3.19
N LEU A 248 13.68 -8.88 2.67
CA LEU A 248 12.65 -8.75 1.64
C LEU A 248 13.05 -9.45 0.33
N GLY A 249 14.32 -9.36 -0.05
CA GLY A 249 14.85 -10.09 -1.21
C GLY A 249 14.80 -11.61 -1.02
N TRP A 250 15.22 -12.09 0.15
CA TRP A 250 15.19 -13.51 0.48
C TRP A 250 13.74 -14.05 0.55
N GLU A 251 12.84 -13.32 1.18
CA GLU A 251 11.42 -13.67 1.26
C GLU A 251 10.83 -13.85 -0.15
N ARG A 252 11.03 -12.87 -1.04
CA ARG A 252 10.49 -12.94 -2.41
C ARG A 252 11.13 -14.02 -3.27
N ILE A 253 12.45 -14.30 -3.13
CA ILE A 253 13.12 -15.38 -3.82
C ILE A 253 12.70 -16.74 -3.26
N GLY A 254 12.53 -16.86 -1.95
CA GLY A 254 12.02 -18.07 -1.30
C GLY A 254 10.63 -18.43 -1.80
N LEU A 255 9.76 -17.45 -1.91
CA LEU A 255 8.41 -17.59 -2.43
C LEU A 255 8.40 -17.99 -3.92
N ALA A 256 9.24 -17.37 -4.75
CA ALA A 256 9.35 -17.74 -6.15
C ALA A 256 9.84 -19.20 -6.36
N ARG A 257 10.67 -19.72 -5.43
CA ARG A 257 11.16 -21.12 -5.50
C ARG A 257 10.14 -22.16 -5.06
N THR A 258 9.24 -21.81 -4.16
CA THR A 258 8.15 -22.72 -3.76
C THR A 258 7.14 -22.90 -4.87
N LEU A 259 7.01 -21.96 -5.80
CA LEU A 259 6.17 -22.05 -6.98
C LEU A 259 6.69 -23.00 -8.06
N ASP A 260 8.01 -23.06 -8.23
CA ASP A 260 8.64 -23.88 -9.28
C ASP A 260 8.88 -25.33 -8.86
N ALA A 261 8.82 -25.66 -7.57
CA ALA A 261 9.22 -26.98 -7.06
C ALA A 261 8.12 -28.03 -7.03
N ASP A 262 6.86 -27.63 -6.85
CA ASP A 262 5.76 -28.61 -6.68
C ASP A 262 4.46 -28.08 -7.32
N GLY A 263 4.26 -28.26 -8.59
CA GLY A 263 3.09 -27.83 -9.37
C GLY A 263 1.69 -28.16 -8.81
N ASN A 264 1.53 -28.37 -7.50
CA ASN A 264 0.30 -28.79 -6.86
C ASN A 264 0.05 -28.33 -5.42
N GLN A 265 0.73 -27.34 -4.86
CA GLN A 265 0.39 -26.89 -3.51
C GLN A 265 0.37 -25.38 -3.36
N GLN A 266 -0.83 -24.91 -3.14
CA GLN A 266 -1.27 -23.65 -2.58
C GLN A 266 -0.69 -23.38 -1.20
N GLU A 267 0.57 -23.11 -1.06
CA GLU A 267 1.04 -22.37 0.08
C GLU A 267 1.56 -21.00 -0.40
N VAL A 268 0.61 -20.04 -0.32
CA VAL A 268 0.85 -18.59 -0.31
C VAL A 268 1.80 -18.11 -1.42
N ASP A 269 1.26 -18.03 -2.63
CA ASP A 269 1.92 -17.43 -3.77
C ASP A 269 2.00 -15.91 -3.61
N ASN A 270 3.10 -15.40 -3.06
CA ASN A 270 3.38 -13.97 -3.00
C ASN A 270 3.92 -13.41 -4.33
N ASN A 271 3.85 -14.15 -5.40
CA ASN A 271 4.17 -13.62 -6.73
C ASN A 271 2.94 -12.90 -7.33
N PHE A 272 2.35 -12.04 -6.47
CA PHE A 272 1.19 -11.20 -6.79
C PHE A 272 1.28 -10.56 -8.17
N THR A 273 2.49 -10.13 -8.58
CA THR A 273 2.69 -9.40 -9.82
C THR A 273 2.58 -10.30 -11.05
N VAL A 274 3.18 -11.49 -11.03
CA VAL A 274 3.20 -12.38 -12.20
C VAL A 274 1.90 -13.15 -12.29
N SER A 275 1.45 -13.74 -11.18
CA SER A 275 0.19 -14.50 -11.15
C SER A 275 -1.02 -13.60 -11.35
N GLY A 276 -1.03 -12.42 -10.74
CA GLY A 276 -2.08 -11.42 -10.96
C GLY A 276 -2.12 -10.91 -12.39
N ALA A 277 -0.98 -10.67 -13.02
CA ALA A 277 -0.93 -10.24 -14.42
C ALA A 277 -1.41 -11.35 -15.37
N GLN A 278 -1.04 -12.60 -15.15
CA GLN A 278 -1.52 -13.72 -15.94
C GLN A 278 -3.03 -13.99 -15.78
N ALA A 279 -3.52 -13.87 -14.54
CA ALA A 279 -4.93 -14.08 -14.24
C ALA A 279 -5.84 -12.93 -14.75
N VAL A 280 -5.32 -11.71 -14.86
CA VAL A 280 -6.06 -10.55 -15.38
C VAL A 280 -6.15 -10.56 -16.89
N THR A 281 -5.26 -11.28 -17.59
CA THR A 281 -5.23 -11.27 -19.06
C THR A 281 -5.19 -12.69 -19.62
N ASP A 282 -6.22 -13.07 -20.34
CA ASP A 282 -6.23 -14.27 -21.22
C ASP A 282 -5.27 -14.11 -22.41
N THR A 283 -4.65 -12.96 -22.57
CA THR A 283 -3.69 -12.66 -23.62
C THR A 283 -2.27 -12.58 -23.02
N GLN A 284 -1.31 -13.13 -23.71
CA GLN A 284 0.11 -13.08 -23.35
C GLN A 284 0.62 -11.63 -23.33
N ILE A 285 0.33 -10.89 -22.27
CA ILE A 285 0.94 -9.57 -22.05
C ILE A 285 2.41 -9.80 -21.73
N SER A 286 3.27 -9.12 -22.47
CA SER A 286 4.70 -9.24 -22.23
C SER A 286 5.07 -8.59 -20.90
N VAL A 287 5.97 -9.24 -20.13
CA VAL A 287 6.53 -8.68 -18.89
C VAL A 287 7.06 -7.25 -19.12
N LYS A 288 7.60 -6.98 -20.29
CA LYS A 288 8.09 -5.67 -20.70
C LYS A 288 6.98 -4.60 -20.71
N GLU A 289 5.79 -4.97 -21.13
CA GLU A 289 4.63 -4.08 -21.18
C GLU A 289 4.10 -3.79 -19.78
N ILE A 290 4.00 -4.82 -18.92
CA ILE A 290 3.62 -4.66 -17.51
C ILE A 290 4.59 -3.71 -16.81
N LEU A 291 5.91 -3.92 -16.97
CA LEU A 291 6.92 -3.06 -16.35
C LEU A 291 6.85 -1.60 -16.81
N ARG A 292 6.53 -1.37 -18.09
CA ARG A 292 6.31 -0.01 -18.62
C ARG A 292 5.07 0.62 -17.99
N LEU A 293 4.01 -0.15 -17.87
CA LEU A 293 2.77 0.31 -17.26
C LEU A 293 2.98 0.68 -15.78
N CYS A 294 3.73 -0.14 -15.03
CA CYS A 294 4.11 0.20 -13.66
C CYS A 294 4.87 1.53 -13.55
N LEU A 295 5.82 1.79 -14.46
CA LEU A 295 6.54 3.07 -14.49
C LEU A 295 5.61 4.25 -14.81
N GLN A 296 4.71 4.10 -15.79
CA GLN A 296 3.76 5.14 -16.17
C GLN A 296 2.79 5.48 -15.04
N GLU A 297 2.23 4.45 -14.41
CA GLU A 297 1.28 4.63 -13.32
C GLU A 297 1.95 5.20 -12.06
N ASN A 298 3.15 4.76 -11.74
CA ASN A 298 3.92 5.34 -10.65
C ASN A 298 4.14 6.85 -10.86
N GLU A 299 4.55 7.27 -12.06
CA GLU A 299 4.73 8.70 -12.36
C GLU A 299 3.39 9.46 -12.29
N ARG A 300 2.33 8.91 -12.87
CA ARG A 300 0.99 9.51 -12.85
C ARG A 300 0.49 9.76 -11.44
N ARG A 301 0.63 8.77 -10.54
CA ARG A 301 0.11 8.87 -9.17
C ARG A 301 0.84 9.87 -8.30
N PHE A 302 2.15 10.04 -8.53
CA PHE A 302 2.93 11.04 -7.79
C PHE A 302 2.92 12.43 -8.41
N SER A 303 2.44 12.61 -9.64
CA SER A 303 2.56 13.88 -10.37
C SER A 303 1.88 15.06 -9.70
N GLY A 304 0.80 14.82 -8.94
CA GLY A 304 0.04 15.86 -8.25
C GLY A 304 0.64 16.31 -6.90
N TYR A 305 1.68 15.65 -6.40
CA TYR A 305 2.30 16.03 -5.13
C TYR A 305 3.49 16.96 -5.33
N ASP A 306 3.77 17.76 -4.30
CA ASP A 306 4.91 18.69 -4.27
C ASP A 306 6.23 17.97 -4.59
N GLN A 307 6.94 18.45 -5.59
CA GLN A 307 8.19 17.85 -6.05
C GLN A 307 9.35 17.97 -5.07
N ARG A 308 9.23 18.82 -4.05
CA ARG A 308 10.21 18.96 -2.97
C ARG A 308 10.12 17.82 -1.94
N LEU A 309 9.03 17.04 -1.95
CA LEU A 309 8.93 15.78 -1.20
C LEU A 309 9.66 14.66 -1.95
N LEU A 310 10.36 13.82 -1.18
CA LEU A 310 11.09 12.68 -1.73
C LEU A 310 10.12 11.58 -2.19
N ARG A 311 10.39 11.05 -3.36
CA ARG A 311 9.65 9.92 -3.92
C ARG A 311 10.48 8.65 -3.85
N PRO A 312 9.87 7.47 -3.66
CA PRO A 312 10.60 6.22 -3.72
C PRO A 312 11.11 5.99 -5.16
N THR A 313 12.43 5.90 -5.33
CA THR A 313 13.06 5.78 -6.66
C THR A 313 13.70 4.44 -6.93
N THR A 314 13.76 3.55 -5.92
CA THR A 314 14.49 2.28 -6.04
C THR A 314 13.85 1.37 -7.08
N MET A 315 12.55 1.06 -6.93
CA MET A 315 11.85 0.21 -7.91
C MET A 315 11.76 0.82 -9.31
N PRO A 316 11.38 2.09 -9.48
CA PRO A 316 11.42 2.73 -10.79
C PRO A 316 12.78 2.63 -11.49
N ARG A 317 13.91 2.82 -10.75
CA ARG A 317 15.25 2.70 -11.31
C ARG A 317 15.62 1.28 -11.70
N ILE A 318 15.31 0.30 -10.84
CA ILE A 318 15.56 -1.12 -11.12
C ILE A 318 14.80 -1.53 -12.37
N VAL A 319 13.51 -1.20 -12.46
CA VAL A 319 12.65 -1.56 -13.59
C VAL A 319 13.09 -0.84 -14.85
N ALA A 320 13.41 0.45 -14.80
CA ALA A 320 13.92 1.19 -15.94
C ALA A 320 15.25 0.60 -16.45
N MET A 321 16.13 0.15 -15.55
CA MET A 321 17.36 -0.54 -15.91
C MET A 321 17.07 -1.91 -16.57
N ALA A 322 16.20 -2.72 -15.96
CA ALA A 322 15.81 -4.02 -16.53
C ALA A 322 15.25 -3.88 -17.94
N LEU A 323 14.39 -2.90 -18.19
CA LEU A 323 13.81 -2.62 -19.50
C LEU A 323 14.86 -2.29 -20.58
N ARG A 324 16.02 -1.72 -20.21
CA ARG A 324 17.12 -1.44 -21.16
C ARG A 324 17.78 -2.73 -21.67
N PHE A 325 17.82 -3.77 -20.83
CA PHE A 325 18.43 -5.06 -21.18
C PHE A 325 17.44 -6.06 -21.80
N MET A 326 16.13 -5.81 -21.68
CA MET A 326 15.12 -6.67 -22.29
C MET A 326 15.08 -6.41 -23.81
N ARG A 327 15.50 -7.39 -24.60
CA ARG A 327 15.44 -7.34 -26.07
C ARG A 327 13.99 -7.18 -26.53
N ALA A 328 13.80 -6.50 -27.68
CA ALA A 328 12.51 -6.54 -28.36
C ALA A 328 12.16 -8.00 -28.69
N PRO A 329 10.87 -8.41 -28.59
CA PRO A 329 10.48 -9.72 -29.08
C PRO A 329 10.97 -9.86 -30.53
N ARG A 330 11.63 -10.96 -30.86
CA ARG A 330 11.92 -11.30 -32.24
C ARG A 330 10.58 -11.63 -32.89
N ASN A 331 10.16 -10.81 -33.86
CA ASN A 331 9.01 -11.10 -34.72
C ASN A 331 9.24 -12.40 -35.49
#